data_b20ff3102f33c12ccf7386cc3809d1a7
#
_entry.id   b20ff3102f33c12ccf7386cc3809d1a7
#
_cell.length_a   1.000
_cell.length_b   1.000
_cell.length_c   1.000
_cell.angle_alpha   90.00
_cell.angle_beta   90.00
_cell.angle_gamma   90.00
#
_symmetry.space_group_name_H-M   'P 1'
#
loop_
_entity.id
_entity.type
_entity.pdbx_description
1 polymer ?
#
loop_
_entity_poly.entity_id
_entity_poly.type
_entity_poly.pdbx_seq_one_letter_code
_entity_poly.pdbx_strand_id
1 'polypeptide(L)'
;MEGLEAYDYHLPPEQIAQEGVEPRDMARLMVVYREGPFRVAHKRVRDLPEFLRPGDVLVFNESKVIPARLLARKPTGGKVEILLVRERSPGLWEALLGPARKAPPGTRLLLLSPKDLAPVPGLQAEVVAVEEDGVRLLRFQGDLVAHLEEVGEVPLPPYLKAKIPMERYQTAYARRPGSVAA
;
A
#
# COMPACT_ATOMS: atom_id res chain seq x y z
N MET A 1 22.22 22.99 -3.18
CA MET A 1 21.14 22.08 -2.69
C MET A 1 21.79 21.24 -1.60
N GLU A 2 21.26 21.31 -0.40
CA GLU A 2 21.69 20.41 0.68
C GLU A 2 21.39 18.96 0.24
N GLY A 3 22.36 18.07 0.42
CA GLY A 3 22.20 16.65 0.08
C GLY A 3 21.19 15.97 1.01
N LEU A 4 20.71 14.79 0.63
CA LEU A 4 19.79 13.98 1.45
C LEU A 4 20.33 13.69 2.86
N GLU A 5 21.66 13.70 3.00
CA GLU A 5 22.37 13.53 4.29
C GLU A 5 21.96 14.56 5.35
N ALA A 6 21.56 15.80 4.94
CA ALA A 6 21.07 16.83 5.85
C ALA A 6 19.74 16.45 6.54
N TYR A 7 19.03 15.45 6.03
CA TYR A 7 17.75 14.95 6.55
C TYR A 7 17.88 13.60 7.26
N ASP A 8 19.11 13.06 7.35
CA ASP A 8 19.37 11.81 8.05
C ASP A 8 19.37 12.04 9.57
N TYR A 9 18.62 11.22 10.30
CA TYR A 9 18.56 11.27 11.76
C TYR A 9 18.19 9.90 12.32
N HIS A 10 18.57 9.67 13.57
CA HIS A 10 18.17 8.46 14.28
C HIS A 10 16.68 8.52 14.64
N LEU A 11 15.88 7.61 14.05
CA LEU A 11 14.47 7.41 14.39
C LEU A 11 14.34 6.15 15.26
N PRO A 12 14.09 6.29 16.58
CA PRO A 12 13.87 5.14 17.43
C PRO A 12 12.62 4.35 17.00
N PRO A 13 12.68 3.00 16.92
CA PRO A 13 11.55 2.18 16.46
C PRO A 13 10.25 2.41 17.25
N GLU A 14 10.35 2.73 18.54
CA GLU A 14 9.22 3.01 19.44
C GLU A 14 8.51 4.34 19.11
N GLN A 15 9.12 5.22 18.32
CA GLN A 15 8.48 6.44 17.83
C GLN A 15 7.62 6.19 16.59
N ILE A 16 7.69 5.02 15.99
CA ILE A 16 6.86 4.65 14.84
C ILE A 16 5.55 4.10 15.36
N ALA A 17 4.46 4.86 15.19
CA ALA A 17 3.13 4.43 15.58
C ALA A 17 2.73 3.15 14.82
N GLN A 18 2.23 2.15 15.54
CA GLN A 18 1.77 0.89 14.97
C GLN A 18 0.26 0.88 14.69
N GLU A 19 -0.47 1.81 15.29
CA GLU A 19 -1.92 1.96 15.14
C GLU A 19 -2.29 3.44 15.01
N GLY A 20 -3.36 3.71 14.28
CA GLY A 20 -3.98 5.04 14.23
C GLY A 20 -4.76 5.32 15.51
N VAL A 21 -4.83 6.61 15.90
CA VAL A 21 -5.63 7.05 17.05
C VAL A 21 -7.12 7.04 16.70
N GLU A 22 -7.97 6.82 17.70
CA GLU A 22 -9.43 6.89 17.58
C GLU A 22 -10.02 7.86 18.62
N PRO A 23 -10.91 8.81 18.21
CA PRO A 23 -11.31 9.09 16.84
C PRO A 23 -10.16 9.70 16.01
N ARG A 24 -10.23 9.56 14.67
CA ARG A 24 -9.12 9.92 13.76
C ARG A 24 -8.69 11.39 13.84
N ASP A 25 -9.60 12.29 14.11
CA ASP A 25 -9.35 13.73 14.25
C ASP A 25 -8.57 14.10 15.52
N MET A 26 -8.39 13.13 16.44
CA MET A 26 -7.49 13.26 17.59
C MET A 26 -6.01 13.04 17.23
N ALA A 27 -5.69 12.67 16.00
CA ALA A 27 -4.30 12.56 15.54
C ALA A 27 -3.53 13.86 15.78
N ARG A 28 -2.25 13.73 16.12
CA ARG A 28 -1.39 14.89 16.38
C ARG A 28 -1.17 15.70 15.09
N LEU A 29 -1.25 17.03 15.22
CA LEU A 29 -0.96 17.98 14.17
C LEU A 29 0.23 18.84 14.60
N MET A 30 1.28 18.86 13.77
CA MET A 30 2.38 19.80 13.92
C MET A 30 2.16 20.99 12.98
N VAL A 31 2.03 22.17 13.54
CA VAL A 31 1.92 23.42 12.80
C VAL A 31 3.27 24.08 12.77
N VAL A 32 3.84 24.27 11.57
CA VAL A 32 5.13 24.92 11.36
C VAL A 32 4.90 26.29 10.72
N TYR A 33 5.32 27.36 11.40
CA TYR A 33 5.20 28.72 10.88
C TYR A 33 6.41 29.01 10.02
N ARG A 34 6.19 29.37 8.76
CA ARG A 34 7.27 29.61 7.78
C ARG A 34 7.80 31.04 7.83
N GLU A 35 7.00 31.98 8.35
CA GLU A 35 7.33 33.40 8.43
C GLU A 35 7.73 33.76 9.86
N GLY A 36 8.69 34.69 10.00
CA GLY A 36 9.22 35.12 11.29
C GLY A 36 10.21 34.12 11.89
N PRO A 37 10.50 34.20 13.19
CA PRO A 37 11.37 33.22 13.85
C PRO A 37 10.75 31.82 13.80
N PHE A 38 11.59 30.82 13.59
CA PHE A 38 11.14 29.43 13.54
C PHE A 38 10.30 29.08 14.77
N ARG A 39 9.07 28.67 14.52
CA ARG A 39 8.12 28.33 15.57
C ARG A 39 7.30 27.12 15.18
N VAL A 40 7.13 26.21 16.12
CA VAL A 40 6.28 25.02 15.99
C VAL A 40 5.22 25.05 17.08
N ALA A 41 3.99 24.70 16.72
CA ALA A 41 2.91 24.44 17.66
C ALA A 41 2.40 23.00 17.49
N HIS A 42 2.08 22.36 18.62
CA HIS A 42 1.51 21.02 18.66
C HIS A 42 0.01 21.11 18.93
N LYS A 43 -0.77 20.57 18.01
CA LYS A 43 -2.24 20.61 17.98
C LYS A 43 -2.82 19.23 17.70
N ARG A 44 -4.12 19.13 17.45
CA ARG A 44 -4.83 17.97 16.93
C ARG A 44 -5.40 18.26 15.55
N VAL A 45 -5.65 17.22 14.76
CA VAL A 45 -6.23 17.39 13.42
C VAL A 45 -7.57 18.11 13.48
N ARG A 46 -8.37 17.92 14.54
CA ARG A 46 -9.63 18.66 14.76
C ARG A 46 -9.47 20.17 14.87
N ASP A 47 -8.27 20.65 15.25
CA ASP A 47 -7.96 22.06 15.37
C ASP A 47 -7.57 22.69 14.02
N LEU A 48 -7.44 21.89 12.95
CA LEU A 48 -7.06 22.35 11.61
C LEU A 48 -7.87 23.53 11.10
N PRO A 49 -9.22 23.60 11.33
CA PRO A 49 -10.00 24.75 10.89
C PRO A 49 -9.55 26.11 11.44
N GLU A 50 -8.87 26.16 12.62
CA GLU A 50 -8.33 27.38 13.18
C GLU A 50 -7.22 28.03 12.32
N PHE A 51 -6.61 27.23 11.42
CA PHE A 51 -5.50 27.64 10.55
C PHE A 51 -5.92 27.92 9.12
N LEU A 52 -7.22 27.76 8.81
CA LEU A 52 -7.77 27.93 7.47
C LEU A 52 -8.52 29.27 7.37
N ARG A 53 -8.48 29.86 6.18
CA ARG A 53 -9.15 31.13 5.84
C ARG A 53 -10.16 30.90 4.72
N PRO A 54 -11.19 31.74 4.61
CA PRO A 54 -12.06 31.75 3.44
C PRO A 54 -11.21 31.90 2.16
N GLY A 55 -11.42 30.98 1.21
CA GLY A 55 -10.66 30.93 -0.05
C GLY A 55 -9.54 29.90 -0.07
N ASP A 56 -9.14 29.33 1.07
CA ASP A 56 -8.20 28.20 1.09
C ASP A 56 -8.82 26.96 0.43
N VAL A 57 -8.00 26.21 -0.30
CA VAL A 57 -8.41 24.96 -0.98
C VAL A 57 -7.71 23.78 -0.34
N LEU A 58 -8.51 22.84 0.17
CA LEU A 58 -8.02 21.56 0.69
C LEU A 58 -8.19 20.47 -0.34
N VAL A 59 -7.10 19.80 -0.66
CA VAL A 59 -7.10 18.65 -1.60
C VAL A 59 -6.92 17.36 -0.79
N PHE A 60 -7.87 16.42 -0.95
CA PHE A 60 -7.85 15.13 -0.27
C PHE A 60 -7.75 13.99 -1.28
N ASN A 61 -7.06 12.91 -0.88
CA ASN A 61 -7.07 11.68 -1.63
C ASN A 61 -8.37 10.90 -1.33
N GLU A 62 -9.16 10.60 -2.35
CA GLU A 62 -10.37 9.77 -2.25
C GLU A 62 -10.18 8.33 -2.74
N SER A 63 -8.96 7.96 -3.14
CA SER A 63 -8.68 6.61 -3.62
C SER A 63 -8.76 5.60 -2.49
N LYS A 64 -9.54 4.54 -2.72
CA LYS A 64 -9.66 3.41 -1.81
C LYS A 64 -8.53 2.41 -2.07
N VAL A 65 -7.82 2.02 -1.02
CA VAL A 65 -6.80 0.97 -1.09
C VAL A 65 -7.47 -0.36 -1.37
N ILE A 66 -6.92 -1.10 -2.33
CA ILE A 66 -7.33 -2.48 -2.62
C ILE A 66 -6.40 -3.47 -1.90
N PRO A 67 -6.83 -4.71 -1.62
CA PRO A 67 -5.99 -5.74 -1.02
C PRO A 67 -4.97 -6.26 -2.06
N ALA A 68 -3.97 -5.42 -2.35
CA ALA A 68 -3.05 -5.58 -3.48
C ALA A 68 -1.88 -6.54 -3.21
N ARG A 69 -1.72 -7.03 -1.97
CA ARG A 69 -0.69 -8.01 -1.62
C ARG A 69 -1.26 -9.40 -1.73
N LEU A 70 -0.72 -10.21 -2.64
CA LEU A 70 -1.17 -11.57 -2.92
C LEU A 70 -0.07 -12.56 -2.56
N LEU A 71 -0.46 -13.72 -2.05
CA LEU A 71 0.43 -14.85 -1.89
C LEU A 71 0.21 -15.82 -3.05
N ALA A 72 1.30 -16.34 -3.59
CA ALA A 72 1.26 -17.32 -4.65
C ALA A 72 2.31 -18.43 -4.43
N ARG A 73 2.11 -19.55 -5.10
CA ARG A 73 3.04 -20.68 -5.11
C ARG A 73 3.29 -21.14 -6.53
N LYS A 74 4.54 -21.44 -6.83
CA LYS A 74 4.89 -22.12 -8.08
C LYS A 74 4.43 -23.57 -8.05
N PRO A 75 4.22 -24.21 -9.19
CA PRO A 75 3.98 -25.67 -9.27
C PRO A 75 5.11 -26.47 -8.59
N THR A 76 6.33 -25.95 -8.58
CA THR A 76 7.50 -26.54 -7.90
C THR A 76 7.53 -26.34 -6.38
N GLY A 77 6.52 -25.70 -5.80
CA GLY A 77 6.38 -25.47 -4.35
C GLY A 77 6.93 -24.14 -3.81
N GLY A 78 7.72 -23.40 -4.58
CA GLY A 78 8.31 -22.13 -4.13
C GLY A 78 7.27 -21.05 -3.92
N LYS A 79 7.26 -20.39 -2.75
CA LYS A 79 6.38 -19.26 -2.43
C LYS A 79 6.85 -17.99 -3.14
N VAL A 80 5.90 -17.18 -3.57
CA VAL A 80 6.12 -15.86 -4.20
C VAL A 80 5.08 -14.90 -3.64
N GLU A 81 5.53 -13.74 -3.18
CA GLU A 81 4.67 -12.62 -2.83
C GLU A 81 4.50 -11.73 -4.07
N ILE A 82 3.29 -11.29 -4.34
CA ILE A 82 2.95 -10.39 -5.43
C ILE A 82 2.38 -9.12 -4.83
N LEU A 83 2.93 -7.96 -5.18
CA LEU A 83 2.33 -6.67 -4.90
C LEU A 83 1.84 -6.07 -6.21
N LEU A 84 0.53 -6.02 -6.39
CA LEU A 84 -0.09 -5.39 -7.55
C LEU A 84 0.23 -3.90 -7.55
N VAL A 85 0.53 -3.34 -8.73
CA VAL A 85 0.83 -1.92 -8.91
C VAL A 85 -0.28 -1.24 -9.70
N ARG A 86 -0.56 -1.75 -10.91
CA ARG A 86 -1.53 -1.16 -11.83
C ARG A 86 -2.03 -2.21 -12.83
N GLU A 87 -3.32 -2.16 -13.14
CA GLU A 87 -3.87 -2.90 -14.27
C GLU A 87 -3.63 -2.14 -15.58
N ARG A 88 -2.98 -2.78 -16.55
CA ARG A 88 -2.74 -2.22 -17.89
C ARG A 88 -3.90 -2.48 -18.85
N SER A 89 -4.48 -3.65 -18.73
CA SER A 89 -5.65 -4.08 -19.49
C SER A 89 -6.30 -5.25 -18.73
N PRO A 90 -7.55 -5.61 -19.01
CA PRO A 90 -8.24 -6.66 -18.28
C PRO A 90 -7.40 -7.94 -18.10
N GLY A 91 -7.13 -8.29 -16.85
CA GLY A 91 -6.31 -9.44 -16.45
C GLY A 91 -4.80 -9.30 -16.66
N LEU A 92 -4.31 -8.15 -17.09
CA LEU A 92 -2.88 -7.89 -17.29
C LEU A 92 -2.40 -6.79 -16.33
N TRP A 93 -1.56 -7.17 -15.36
CA TRP A 93 -1.15 -6.32 -14.26
C TRP A 93 0.35 -6.10 -14.18
N GLU A 94 0.76 -4.89 -13.86
CA GLU A 94 2.08 -4.60 -13.34
C GLU A 94 2.12 -5.00 -11.88
N ALA A 95 3.20 -5.67 -11.47
CA ALA A 95 3.39 -6.10 -10.10
C ALA A 95 4.86 -6.17 -9.71
N LEU A 96 5.13 -6.04 -8.42
CA LEU A 96 6.42 -6.37 -7.83
C LEU A 96 6.34 -7.78 -7.25
N LEU A 97 7.42 -8.56 -7.41
CA LEU A 97 7.48 -9.92 -6.90
C LEU A 97 8.58 -10.09 -5.85
N GLY A 98 8.26 -10.77 -4.78
CA GLY A 98 9.20 -11.15 -3.73
C GLY A 98 9.30 -12.68 -3.57
N PRO A 99 10.46 -13.31 -3.71
CA PRO A 99 11.72 -12.81 -4.24
C PRO A 99 11.75 -12.79 -5.79
N ALA A 100 12.07 -11.61 -6.35
CA ALA A 100 12.00 -11.35 -7.80
C ALA A 100 12.81 -12.31 -8.68
N ARG A 101 14.03 -12.71 -8.23
CA ARG A 101 14.93 -13.61 -8.97
C ARG A 101 14.36 -15.00 -9.24
N LYS A 102 13.33 -15.41 -8.49
CA LYS A 102 12.74 -16.75 -8.57
C LYS A 102 11.57 -16.85 -9.55
N ALA A 103 11.20 -15.78 -10.23
CA ALA A 103 10.05 -15.75 -11.13
C ALA A 103 10.41 -15.08 -12.47
N PRO A 104 11.17 -15.76 -13.36
CA PRO A 104 11.40 -15.29 -14.73
C PRO A 104 10.12 -15.38 -15.58
N PRO A 105 10.08 -14.76 -16.78
CA PRO A 105 9.00 -14.93 -17.73
C PRO A 105 8.69 -16.41 -18.01
N GLY A 106 7.40 -16.73 -18.18
CA GLY A 106 6.89 -18.10 -18.29
C GLY A 106 6.62 -18.79 -16.95
N THR A 107 6.98 -18.16 -15.80
CA THR A 107 6.68 -18.73 -14.49
C THR A 107 5.19 -18.68 -14.22
N ARG A 108 4.60 -19.83 -13.92
CA ARG A 108 3.20 -19.94 -13.45
C ARG A 108 3.12 -19.84 -11.94
N LEU A 109 2.11 -19.16 -11.45
CA LEU A 109 1.87 -18.84 -10.05
C LEU A 109 0.42 -19.20 -9.70
N LEU A 110 0.24 -20.13 -8.77
CA LEU A 110 -1.08 -20.47 -8.20
C LEU A 110 -1.36 -19.51 -7.06
N LEU A 111 -2.46 -18.74 -7.13
CA LEU A 111 -2.85 -17.81 -6.08
C LEU A 111 -3.32 -18.59 -4.86
N LEU A 112 -2.95 -18.11 -3.67
CA LEU A 112 -3.27 -18.77 -2.41
C LEU A 112 -4.25 -17.90 -1.61
N SER A 113 -5.17 -18.54 -0.93
CA SER A 113 -5.96 -17.92 0.12
C SER A 113 -5.03 -17.59 1.30
N PRO A 114 -5.04 -16.36 1.85
CA PRO A 114 -4.23 -16.02 3.02
C PRO A 114 -4.69 -16.70 4.31
N LYS A 115 -5.89 -17.30 4.33
CA LYS A 115 -6.48 -17.97 5.51
C LYS A 115 -5.83 -19.31 5.79
N ASP A 116 -5.64 -20.12 4.76
CA ASP A 116 -5.18 -21.52 4.89
C ASP A 116 -4.01 -21.86 3.97
N LEU A 117 -3.58 -20.90 3.14
CA LEU A 117 -2.52 -21.05 2.14
C LEU A 117 -2.84 -22.13 1.08
N ALA A 118 -4.10 -22.45 0.90
CA ALA A 118 -4.57 -23.32 -0.16
C ALA A 118 -4.66 -22.57 -1.50
N PRO A 119 -4.38 -23.24 -2.63
CA PRO A 119 -4.61 -22.65 -3.95
C PRO A 119 -6.10 -22.38 -4.17
N VAL A 120 -6.41 -21.20 -4.68
CA VAL A 120 -7.77 -20.83 -5.06
C VAL A 120 -8.06 -21.41 -6.45
N PRO A 121 -9.07 -22.29 -6.60
CA PRO A 121 -9.36 -22.94 -7.87
C PRO A 121 -9.67 -21.92 -8.98
N GLY A 122 -9.08 -22.14 -10.16
CA GLY A 122 -9.32 -21.29 -11.33
C GLY A 122 -8.59 -19.94 -11.31
N LEU A 123 -7.85 -19.59 -10.24
CA LEU A 123 -7.14 -18.35 -10.13
C LEU A 123 -5.62 -18.56 -10.15
N GLN A 124 -4.99 -18.16 -11.24
CA GLN A 124 -3.55 -18.27 -11.42
C GLN A 124 -3.01 -17.11 -12.23
N ALA A 125 -1.70 -16.90 -12.16
CA ALA A 125 -0.99 -15.88 -12.92
C ALA A 125 0.20 -16.49 -13.68
N GLU A 126 0.60 -15.82 -14.76
CA GLU A 126 1.82 -16.10 -15.49
C GLU A 126 2.65 -14.84 -15.59
N VAL A 127 3.94 -14.93 -15.32
CA VAL A 127 4.89 -13.84 -15.55
C VAL A 127 5.12 -13.73 -17.06
N VAL A 128 4.64 -12.67 -17.68
CA VAL A 128 4.72 -12.43 -19.13
C VAL A 128 6.04 -11.75 -19.49
N ALA A 129 6.43 -10.75 -18.71
CA ALA A 129 7.64 -9.95 -18.96
C ALA A 129 8.25 -9.41 -17.67
N VAL A 130 9.51 -8.99 -17.80
CA VAL A 130 10.22 -8.18 -16.82
C VAL A 130 10.43 -6.82 -17.43
N GLU A 131 9.99 -5.78 -16.74
CA GLU A 131 10.13 -4.39 -17.14
C GLU A 131 11.24 -3.70 -16.35
N GLU A 132 11.42 -2.42 -16.61
CA GLU A 132 12.36 -1.58 -15.86
C GLU A 132 12.03 -1.57 -14.37
N ASP A 133 13.01 -1.22 -13.53
CA ASP A 133 12.90 -1.14 -12.07
C ASP A 133 12.42 -2.43 -11.36
N GLY A 134 12.53 -3.57 -12.06
CA GLY A 134 12.18 -4.87 -11.49
C GLY A 134 10.69 -5.18 -11.49
N VAL A 135 9.86 -4.33 -12.09
CA VAL A 135 8.43 -4.58 -12.30
C VAL A 135 8.24 -5.81 -13.18
N ARG A 136 7.23 -6.59 -12.89
CA ARG A 136 6.79 -7.76 -13.67
C ARG A 136 5.43 -7.49 -14.28
N LEU A 137 5.26 -7.94 -15.52
CA LEU A 137 3.95 -7.97 -16.15
C LEU A 137 3.37 -9.36 -15.92
N LEU A 138 2.22 -9.41 -15.23
CA LEU A 138 1.51 -10.63 -14.89
C LEU A 138 0.21 -10.73 -15.66
N ARG A 139 -0.03 -11.87 -16.30
CA ARG A 139 -1.31 -12.22 -16.88
C ARG A 139 -2.06 -13.14 -15.94
N PHE A 140 -3.19 -12.68 -15.42
CA PHE A 140 -4.07 -13.48 -14.59
C PHE A 140 -5.05 -14.28 -15.46
N GLN A 141 -5.28 -15.53 -15.06
CA GLN A 141 -6.39 -16.36 -15.52
C GLN A 141 -7.40 -16.42 -14.38
N GLY A 142 -8.69 -16.32 -14.71
CA GLY A 142 -9.77 -16.08 -13.76
C GLY A 142 -9.97 -14.57 -13.50
N ASP A 143 -11.06 -14.25 -12.84
CA ASP A 143 -11.42 -12.88 -12.50
C ASP A 143 -10.72 -12.47 -11.18
N LEU A 144 -9.49 -11.93 -11.29
CA LEU A 144 -8.74 -11.48 -10.12
C LEU A 144 -9.52 -10.43 -9.32
N VAL A 145 -10.17 -9.49 -10.01
CA VAL A 145 -10.83 -8.35 -9.35
C VAL A 145 -11.98 -8.84 -8.47
N ALA A 146 -12.76 -9.80 -8.96
CA ALA A 146 -13.83 -10.43 -8.18
C ALA A 146 -13.33 -11.21 -6.95
N HIS A 147 -12.08 -11.69 -6.98
CA HIS A 147 -11.50 -12.51 -5.91
C HIS A 147 -10.51 -11.73 -5.01
N LEU A 148 -10.29 -10.43 -5.24
CA LEU A 148 -9.30 -9.66 -4.48
C LEU A 148 -9.54 -9.71 -2.95
N GLU A 149 -10.77 -9.68 -2.50
CA GLU A 149 -11.11 -9.77 -1.06
C GLU A 149 -10.83 -11.16 -0.47
N GLU A 150 -10.78 -12.19 -1.31
CA GLU A 150 -10.49 -13.57 -0.91
C GLU A 150 -9.00 -13.87 -0.86
N VAL A 151 -8.23 -13.39 -1.86
CA VAL A 151 -6.81 -13.74 -2.06
C VAL A 151 -5.85 -12.65 -1.63
N GLY A 152 -6.35 -11.43 -1.42
CA GLY A 152 -5.53 -10.26 -1.15
C GLY A 152 -5.44 -9.91 0.33
N GLU A 153 -4.32 -9.33 0.68
CA GLU A 153 -4.07 -8.70 1.98
C GLU A 153 -3.78 -7.21 1.80
N VAL A 154 -3.99 -6.44 2.88
CA VAL A 154 -3.64 -5.02 2.92
C VAL A 154 -2.15 -4.85 2.68
N PRO A 155 -1.72 -4.03 1.74
CA PRO A 155 -0.30 -3.80 1.44
C PRO A 155 0.34 -2.86 2.48
N LEU A 156 0.43 -3.32 3.73
CA LEU A 156 1.02 -2.53 4.81
C LEU A 156 2.51 -2.28 4.58
N PRO A 157 3.02 -1.08 4.92
CA PRO A 157 4.44 -0.80 4.94
C PRO A 157 5.22 -1.75 5.87
N PRO A 158 6.48 -2.09 5.57
CA PRO A 158 7.24 -3.10 6.31
C PRO A 158 7.56 -2.74 7.76
N TYR A 159 7.46 -1.47 8.15
CA TYR A 159 7.64 -1.02 9.53
C TYR A 159 6.40 -1.21 10.40
N LEU A 160 5.23 -1.49 9.81
CA LEU A 160 4.03 -1.87 10.55
C LEU A 160 4.03 -3.37 10.78
N LYS A 161 4.11 -3.78 12.05
CA LYS A 161 4.15 -5.18 12.47
C LYS A 161 2.76 -5.72 12.83
N ALA A 162 1.86 -4.84 13.23
CA ALA A 162 0.49 -5.19 13.59
C ALA A 162 -0.36 -5.46 12.33
N LYS A 163 -1.25 -6.44 12.39
CA LYS A 163 -2.29 -6.60 11.38
C LYS A 163 -3.33 -5.50 11.59
N ILE A 164 -3.39 -4.57 10.66
CA ILE A 164 -4.35 -3.46 10.68
C ILE A 164 -5.55 -3.84 9.80
N PRO A 165 -6.79 -3.80 10.30
CA PRO A 165 -7.97 -4.01 9.47
C PRO A 165 -8.03 -3.02 8.30
N MET A 166 -8.53 -3.45 7.14
CA MET A 166 -8.59 -2.64 5.92
C MET A 166 -9.28 -1.28 6.17
N GLU A 167 -10.36 -1.27 6.95
CA GLU A 167 -11.14 -0.07 7.27
C GLU A 167 -10.30 0.96 8.06
N ARG A 168 -9.37 0.49 8.86
CA ARG A 168 -8.46 1.34 9.64
C ARG A 168 -7.33 1.89 8.78
N TYR A 169 -6.92 1.16 7.76
CA TYR A 169 -5.86 1.58 6.84
C TYR A 169 -6.35 2.55 5.75
N GLN A 170 -7.65 2.57 5.45
CA GLN A 170 -8.23 3.49 4.48
C GLN A 170 -8.16 4.95 4.95
N THR A 171 -8.01 5.90 4.00
CA THR A 171 -8.34 7.30 4.28
C THR A 171 -9.83 7.44 4.61
N ALA A 172 -10.19 8.42 5.46
CA ALA A 172 -11.59 8.70 5.78
C ALA A 172 -12.43 9.12 4.55
N TYR A 173 -11.76 9.55 3.49
CA TYR A 173 -12.37 10.02 2.23
C TYR A 173 -12.38 8.95 1.13
N ALA A 174 -11.95 7.73 1.40
CA ALA A 174 -11.85 6.64 0.44
C ALA A 174 -13.20 6.29 -0.19
N ARG A 175 -13.32 6.47 -1.51
CA ARG A 175 -14.55 6.23 -2.28
C ARG A 175 -14.33 5.35 -3.49
N ARG A 176 -13.26 5.59 -4.26
CA ARG A 176 -12.98 4.95 -5.55
C ARG A 176 -11.85 3.95 -5.43
N PRO A 177 -12.08 2.63 -5.67
CA PRO A 177 -11.02 1.64 -5.67
C PRO A 177 -9.92 1.99 -6.68
N GLY A 178 -8.68 1.61 -6.39
CA GLY A 178 -7.60 1.76 -7.36
C GLY A 178 -6.27 2.26 -6.78
N SER A 179 -6.12 2.31 -5.47
CA SER A 179 -4.83 2.60 -4.83
C SER A 179 -4.25 1.35 -4.18
N VAL A 180 -2.92 1.24 -4.20
CA VAL A 180 -2.16 0.21 -3.46
C VAL A 180 -1.54 0.76 -2.17
N ALA A 181 -1.73 2.04 -1.89
CA ALA A 181 -1.28 2.70 -0.66
C ALA A 181 -2.31 3.73 -0.19
N ALA A 182 -2.45 3.89 1.11
CA ALA A 182 -3.32 4.90 1.71
C ALA A 182 -2.71 6.30 1.65
#